data_b831948249fb62d324397b789df58745
#
_entry.id   b831948249fb62d324397b789df58745
#
_cell.length_a   1.000
_cell.length_b   1.000
_cell.length_c   1.000
_cell.angle_alpha   90.00
_cell.angle_beta   90.00
_cell.angle_gamma   90.00
#
_symmetry.space_group_name_H-M   'P 1'
#
loop_
_entity.id
_entity.type
_entity.pdbx_description
1 polymer ?
#
loop_
_entity_poly.entity_id
_entity_poly.type
_entity_poly.pdbx_seq_one_letter_code
_entity_poly.pdbx_strand_id
1 'polypeptide(L)'
;MAIAALFSAFGGGAPKEEKVGIEMLISQINNGEVGSIVIEGDELKVALTSGESETVKKETGETLSELLNNFGVEKEKLANIKIEVKDESGLDFWLTSILPFLLPFLLIGFFIYFMMRGVQGANTRAMMFGQSQAKEFSKDTKDKTTFKDVAGVKEAKEELKEVVEFLKQPKKFLELGARIPRGVLLLGSPGTGKTLLARATAGEAEVPFFSISGSEFVEMFVGVGASRVRDLFKKAKKNAPCIIFIDEIDAVGRKRGAGLGGSHDEREQTLNQILVEMDGFEPNTNVIVMAATNRPDVLDIALLRPGQV
;
A
#
# COMPACT_ATOMS: atom_id res chain seq x y z
N MET A 1 33.76 -3.09 -1.14
CA MET A 1 34.51 -2.98 -2.44
C MET A 1 34.01 -1.80 -3.28
N ALA A 2 32.71 -1.60 -3.51
CA ALA A 2 32.20 -0.49 -4.34
C ALA A 2 32.49 0.93 -3.78
N ILE A 3 32.46 1.12 -2.47
CA ILE A 3 32.73 2.43 -1.82
C ILE A 3 34.19 2.82 -1.94
N ALA A 4 35.13 1.87 -1.87
CA ALA A 4 36.56 2.12 -2.04
C ALA A 4 36.90 2.50 -3.50
N ALA A 5 36.20 1.93 -4.48
CA ALA A 5 36.36 2.26 -5.89
C ALA A 5 35.84 3.66 -6.23
N LEU A 6 34.72 4.13 -5.56
CA LEU A 6 34.21 5.49 -5.71
C LEU A 6 35.18 6.53 -5.12
N PHE A 7 35.81 6.26 -3.97
CA PHE A 7 36.81 7.16 -3.36
C PHE A 7 38.06 7.29 -4.20
N SER A 8 38.49 6.22 -4.89
CA SER A 8 39.64 6.23 -5.79
C SER A 8 39.37 6.97 -7.12
N ALA A 9 38.13 6.99 -7.58
CA ALA A 9 37.75 7.68 -8.82
C ALA A 9 37.61 9.20 -8.66
N PHE A 10 37.33 9.69 -7.45
CA PHE A 10 37.25 11.13 -7.14
C PHE A 10 38.53 11.74 -6.59
N GLY A 11 39.54 10.93 -6.26
CA GLY A 11 40.87 11.34 -5.85
C GLY A 11 41.82 11.52 -7.06
N GLY A 12 41.38 12.30 -8.05
CA GLY A 12 42.24 12.70 -9.15
C GLY A 12 43.44 13.48 -8.59
N GLY A 13 44.67 12.95 -8.83
CA GLY A 13 45.92 13.47 -8.28
C GLY A 13 46.07 14.96 -8.56
N ALA A 14 45.83 15.79 -7.56
CA ALA A 14 46.35 17.14 -7.54
C ALA A 14 47.90 17.06 -7.58
N PRO A 15 48.58 17.92 -8.32
CA PRO A 15 50.03 18.00 -8.28
C PRO A 15 50.42 18.20 -6.82
N LYS A 16 51.48 17.53 -6.40
CA LYS A 16 51.98 17.56 -5.03
C LYS A 16 52.46 18.99 -4.74
N GLU A 17 51.61 19.83 -4.19
CA GLU A 17 51.95 21.15 -3.72
C GLU A 17 52.89 21.01 -2.52
N GLU A 18 54.07 21.57 -2.62
CA GLU A 18 55.04 21.52 -1.54
C GLU A 18 54.65 22.54 -0.47
N LYS A 19 54.49 22.08 0.77
CA LYS A 19 54.14 23.00 1.89
C LYS A 19 55.42 23.64 2.41
N VAL A 20 55.51 24.94 2.25
CA VAL A 20 56.65 25.73 2.69
C VAL A 20 56.27 26.69 3.79
N GLY A 21 57.26 27.07 4.60
CA GLY A 21 57.03 28.06 5.68
C GLY A 21 56.99 29.48 5.16
N ILE A 22 56.39 30.40 5.98
CA ILE A 22 56.31 31.82 5.67
C ILE A 22 57.68 32.45 5.39
N GLU A 23 58.71 32.05 6.13
CA GLU A 23 60.07 32.58 5.96
C GLU A 23 60.63 32.31 4.56
N MET A 24 60.33 31.15 4.00
CA MET A 24 60.70 30.75 2.66
C MET A 24 60.02 31.57 1.59
N LEU A 25 58.69 31.80 1.76
CA LEU A 25 57.91 32.70 0.90
C LEU A 25 58.48 34.10 0.88
N ILE A 26 58.89 34.66 2.04
CA ILE A 26 59.47 35.98 2.15
C ILE A 26 60.81 36.06 1.42
N SER A 27 61.66 35.01 1.54
CA SER A 27 62.89 34.91 0.82
C SER A 27 62.70 34.89 -0.71
N GLN A 28 61.73 34.12 -1.17
CA GLN A 28 61.39 33.99 -2.59
C GLN A 28 60.79 35.31 -3.15
N ILE A 29 59.98 36.05 -2.36
CA ILE A 29 59.48 37.37 -2.73
C ILE A 29 60.67 38.35 -2.88
N ASN A 30 61.59 38.34 -1.92
CA ASN A 30 62.76 39.22 -1.94
C ASN A 30 63.68 38.89 -3.14
N ASN A 31 63.77 37.66 -3.54
CA ASN A 31 64.55 37.21 -4.70
C ASN A 31 63.86 37.46 -6.04
N GLY A 32 62.55 37.81 -6.04
CA GLY A 32 61.76 38.01 -7.28
C GLY A 32 61.36 36.72 -7.96
N GLU A 33 61.29 35.60 -7.23
CA GLU A 33 60.96 34.25 -7.73
C GLU A 33 59.43 33.99 -7.74
N VAL A 34 58.59 34.87 -7.11
CA VAL A 34 57.18 34.76 -6.97
C VAL A 34 56.43 35.48 -8.12
N GLY A 35 55.66 34.76 -8.90
CA GLY A 35 54.85 35.31 -10.00
C GLY A 35 53.41 35.69 -9.58
N SER A 36 52.71 34.84 -8.82
CA SER A 36 51.38 35.14 -8.33
C SER A 36 51.09 34.48 -6.99
N ILE A 37 50.24 35.14 -6.20
CA ILE A 37 49.75 34.61 -4.92
C ILE A 37 48.21 34.62 -4.95
N VAL A 38 47.63 33.44 -4.76
CA VAL A 38 46.15 33.28 -4.61
C VAL A 38 45.85 33.01 -3.15
N ILE A 39 45.00 33.83 -2.56
CA ILE A 39 44.59 33.74 -1.16
C ILE A 39 43.29 32.89 -1.12
N GLU A 40 43.34 31.75 -0.47
CA GLU A 40 42.16 30.88 -0.23
C GLU A 40 42.03 30.70 1.30
N GLY A 41 41.20 31.53 1.96
CA GLY A 41 41.05 31.51 3.41
C GLY A 41 42.39 31.76 4.16
N ASP A 42 42.89 30.75 4.90
CA ASP A 42 44.15 30.80 5.62
C ASP A 42 45.34 30.19 4.83
N GLU A 43 45.11 29.71 3.60
CA GLU A 43 46.17 29.16 2.73
C GLU A 43 46.47 30.11 1.59
N LEU A 44 47.79 30.28 1.34
CA LEU A 44 48.33 31.09 0.26
C LEU A 44 48.93 30.13 -0.78
N LYS A 45 48.35 30.08 -1.95
CA LYS A 45 48.90 29.34 -3.08
C LYS A 45 49.82 30.24 -3.88
N VAL A 46 51.07 29.92 -3.87
CA VAL A 46 52.13 30.68 -4.49
C VAL A 46 52.59 30.00 -5.75
N ALA A 47 52.50 30.67 -6.87
CA ALA A 47 53.10 30.20 -8.13
C ALA A 47 54.40 30.90 -8.38
N LEU A 48 55.47 30.15 -8.44
CA LEU A 48 56.83 30.60 -8.74
C LEU A 48 57.01 30.86 -10.24
N THR A 49 57.91 31.73 -10.60
CA THR A 49 58.31 32.01 -11.98
C THR A 49 58.96 30.76 -12.66
N SER A 50 59.42 29.79 -11.88
CA SER A 50 59.92 28.48 -12.36
C SER A 50 58.77 27.56 -12.87
N GLY A 51 57.52 27.85 -12.55
CA GLY A 51 56.36 27.01 -12.86
C GLY A 51 55.97 26.02 -11.75
N GLU A 52 56.65 26.07 -10.61
CA GLU A 52 56.33 25.26 -9.44
C GLU A 52 55.27 25.98 -8.61
N SER A 53 54.40 25.20 -7.91
CA SER A 53 53.37 25.75 -7.03
C SER A 53 53.61 25.27 -5.61
N GLU A 54 53.59 26.21 -4.69
CA GLU A 54 53.80 26.01 -3.26
C GLU A 54 52.56 26.48 -2.46
N THR A 55 52.32 25.84 -1.33
CA THR A 55 51.26 26.26 -0.40
C THR A 55 51.87 26.69 0.92
N VAL A 56 51.55 27.94 1.33
CA VAL A 56 51.97 28.52 2.59
C VAL A 56 50.76 28.75 3.47
N LYS A 57 50.81 28.38 4.73
CA LYS A 57 49.73 28.65 5.69
C LYS A 57 50.04 29.91 6.48
N LYS A 58 49.14 30.91 6.45
CA LYS A 58 49.18 32.11 7.29
C LYS A 58 48.46 31.90 8.63
N GLU A 59 48.72 32.75 9.61
CA GLU A 59 47.94 32.75 10.86
C GLU A 59 46.51 33.26 10.63
N THR A 60 45.57 32.62 11.33
CA THR A 60 44.15 32.93 11.19
C THR A 60 43.88 34.37 11.68
N GLY A 61 43.29 35.19 10.80
CA GLY A 61 42.90 36.57 11.12
C GLY A 61 43.95 37.64 10.73
N GLU A 62 45.15 37.28 10.29
CA GLU A 62 46.14 38.20 9.77
C GLU A 62 45.98 38.42 8.26
N THR A 63 46.02 39.66 7.80
CA THR A 63 45.97 39.93 6.36
C THR A 63 47.34 39.74 5.73
N LEU A 64 47.38 39.28 4.43
CA LEU A 64 48.65 39.12 3.72
C LEU A 64 49.48 40.42 3.75
N SER A 65 48.83 41.57 3.65
CA SER A 65 49.51 42.87 3.67
C SER A 65 50.14 43.20 5.04
N GLU A 66 49.52 42.84 6.14
CA GLU A 66 50.06 42.97 7.49
C GLU A 66 51.23 42.02 7.70
N LEU A 67 51.10 40.80 7.30
CA LEU A 67 52.10 39.76 7.36
C LEU A 67 53.38 40.20 6.62
N LEU A 68 53.25 40.64 5.37
CA LEU A 68 54.40 41.05 4.57
C LEU A 68 55.06 42.33 5.10
N ASN A 69 54.27 43.30 5.66
CA ASN A 69 54.78 44.45 6.32
C ASN A 69 55.56 44.10 7.61
N ASN A 70 55.06 43.19 8.42
CA ASN A 70 55.71 42.74 9.66
C ASN A 70 57.07 42.12 9.41
N PHE A 71 57.23 41.44 8.26
CA PHE A 71 58.46 40.83 7.86
C PHE A 71 59.36 41.73 7.00
N GLY A 72 59.01 43.02 6.81
CA GLY A 72 59.88 44.00 6.18
C GLY A 72 60.01 43.91 4.68
N VAL A 73 59.05 43.32 3.98
CA VAL A 73 59.06 43.25 2.51
C VAL A 73 58.75 44.63 1.91
N GLU A 74 59.60 45.10 1.00
CA GLU A 74 59.46 46.40 0.33
C GLU A 74 58.30 46.42 -0.62
N LYS A 75 57.48 47.50 -0.57
CA LYS A 75 56.27 47.63 -1.41
C LYS A 75 56.53 47.61 -2.91
N GLU A 76 57.74 48.00 -3.31
CA GLU A 76 58.15 47.99 -4.72
C GLU A 76 58.25 46.56 -5.31
N LYS A 77 58.59 45.59 -4.46
CA LYS A 77 58.68 44.17 -4.88
C LYS A 77 57.32 43.53 -5.00
N LEU A 78 56.32 44.00 -4.22
CA LEU A 78 54.93 43.50 -4.28
C LEU A 78 54.19 44.00 -5.53
N ALA A 79 54.63 45.11 -6.12
CA ALA A 79 53.97 45.68 -7.33
C ALA A 79 54.04 44.77 -8.54
N ASN A 80 54.99 43.84 -8.57
CA ASN A 80 55.15 42.89 -9.68
C ASN A 80 54.47 41.53 -9.44
N ILE A 81 53.85 41.33 -8.27
CA ILE A 81 53.22 40.06 -7.91
C ILE A 81 51.69 40.21 -8.08
N LYS A 82 51.10 39.32 -8.87
CA LYS A 82 49.65 39.29 -9.05
C LYS A 82 49.03 38.64 -7.81
N ILE A 83 48.27 39.42 -7.01
CA ILE A 83 47.55 38.93 -5.84
C ILE A 83 46.07 38.78 -6.20
N GLU A 84 45.52 37.55 -6.10
CA GLU A 84 44.14 37.27 -6.28
C GLU A 84 43.54 36.72 -4.98
N VAL A 85 42.38 37.22 -4.58
CA VAL A 85 41.62 36.69 -3.44
C VAL A 85 40.50 35.86 -3.99
N LYS A 86 40.48 34.57 -3.67
CA LYS A 86 39.42 33.67 -4.06
C LYS A 86 38.45 33.51 -2.91
N ASP A 87 37.25 34.03 -3.09
CA ASP A 87 36.16 33.84 -2.11
C ASP A 87 35.73 32.38 -2.04
N GLU A 88 35.75 31.83 -0.83
CA GLU A 88 35.22 30.47 -0.57
C GLU A 88 33.68 30.38 -0.64
N SER A 89 33.01 31.48 -0.99
CA SER A 89 31.56 31.58 -1.06
C SER A 89 31.03 31.12 -2.43
N GLY A 90 31.15 29.85 -2.72
CA GLY A 90 30.64 29.27 -3.97
C GLY A 90 29.95 27.90 -3.77
N LEU A 91 29.45 27.36 -4.87
CA LEU A 91 28.92 26.00 -4.91
C LEU A 91 29.91 24.94 -4.36
N ASP A 92 31.21 25.20 -4.54
CA ASP A 92 32.28 24.33 -4.06
C ASP A 92 32.33 24.24 -2.52
N PHE A 93 32.09 25.38 -1.81
CA PHE A 93 31.98 25.36 -0.36
C PHE A 93 30.81 24.54 0.16
N TRP A 94 29.64 24.68 -0.48
CA TRP A 94 28.46 23.90 -0.13
C TRP A 94 28.66 22.41 -0.40
N LEU A 95 29.28 22.07 -1.51
CA LEU A 95 29.54 20.68 -1.90
C LEU A 95 30.58 20.00 -1.00
N THR A 96 31.65 20.72 -0.63
CA THR A 96 32.72 20.14 0.18
C THR A 96 32.44 20.12 1.66
N SER A 97 31.77 21.18 2.18
CA SER A 97 31.53 21.35 3.61
C SER A 97 30.19 20.78 4.09
N ILE A 98 29.14 20.91 3.31
CA ILE A 98 27.76 20.55 3.76
C ILE A 98 27.31 19.21 3.20
N LEU A 99 27.67 18.86 1.98
CA LEU A 99 27.24 17.60 1.35
C LEU A 99 27.64 16.35 2.15
N PRO A 100 28.86 16.23 2.72
CA PRO A 100 29.24 15.06 3.54
C PRO A 100 28.34 14.86 4.77
N PHE A 101 27.83 15.97 5.36
CA PHE A 101 26.90 15.91 6.49
C PHE A 101 25.47 15.57 6.05
N LEU A 102 25.02 16.07 4.90
CA LEU A 102 23.69 15.79 4.37
C LEU A 102 23.54 14.39 3.79
N LEU A 103 24.60 13.83 3.21
CA LEU A 103 24.58 12.53 2.53
C LEU A 103 24.08 11.37 3.41
N PRO A 104 24.55 11.21 4.68
CA PRO A 104 24.01 10.18 5.57
C PRO A 104 22.52 10.34 5.84
N PHE A 105 22.03 11.55 6.03
CA PHE A 105 20.59 11.81 6.27
C PHE A 105 19.75 11.50 5.03
N LEU A 106 20.24 11.83 3.83
CA LEU A 106 19.59 11.47 2.58
C LEU A 106 19.54 9.95 2.39
N LEU A 107 20.63 9.25 2.71
CA LEU A 107 20.66 7.79 2.63
C LEU A 107 19.71 7.14 3.64
N ILE A 108 19.65 7.64 4.88
CA ILE A 108 18.72 7.17 5.90
C ILE A 108 17.28 7.45 5.46
N GLY A 109 16.98 8.66 4.98
CA GLY A 109 15.67 9.03 4.45
C GLY A 109 15.24 8.15 3.27
N PHE A 110 16.16 7.91 2.33
CA PHE A 110 15.94 7.00 1.20
C PHE A 110 15.66 5.57 1.65
N PHE A 111 16.44 5.07 2.63
CA PHE A 111 16.25 3.72 3.18
C PHE A 111 14.91 3.59 3.90
N ILE A 112 14.53 4.59 4.72
CA ILE A 112 13.21 4.63 5.40
C ILE A 112 12.09 4.69 4.36
N TYR A 113 12.20 5.52 3.33
CA TYR A 113 11.23 5.60 2.24
C TYR A 113 11.06 4.26 1.52
N PHE A 114 12.17 3.60 1.21
CA PHE A 114 12.16 2.29 0.54
C PHE A 114 11.56 1.19 1.45
N MET A 115 11.91 1.21 2.75
CA MET A 115 11.35 0.29 3.74
C MET A 115 9.84 0.50 3.95
N MET A 116 9.38 1.75 4.04
CA MET A 116 7.95 2.07 4.16
C MET A 116 7.17 1.63 2.92
N ARG A 117 7.73 1.74 1.74
CA ARG A 117 7.11 1.27 0.49
C ARG A 117 6.97 -0.26 0.46
N GLY A 118 7.94 -0.99 1.03
CA GLY A 118 7.87 -2.46 1.18
C GLY A 118 6.87 -2.93 2.23
N VAL A 119 6.74 -2.20 3.34
CA VAL A 119 5.83 -2.54 4.45
C VAL A 119 4.36 -2.33 4.10
N GLN A 120 4.02 -1.37 3.23
CA GLN A 120 2.64 -1.16 2.77
C GLN A 120 2.05 -2.40 2.06
N GLY A 121 2.87 -3.18 1.36
CA GLY A 121 2.43 -4.42 0.72
C GLY A 121 2.19 -5.59 1.68
N ALA A 122 2.90 -5.66 2.81
CA ALA A 122 2.78 -6.74 3.78
C ALA A 122 1.57 -6.56 4.72
N ASN A 123 1.31 -5.34 5.19
CA ASN A 123 0.16 -5.03 6.04
C ASN A 123 -1.18 -5.21 5.33
N THR A 124 -1.23 -4.96 4.01
CA THR A 124 -2.46 -5.18 3.21
C THR A 124 -2.84 -6.66 3.17
N ARG A 125 -1.88 -7.57 3.11
CA ARG A 125 -2.16 -9.02 3.13
C ARG A 125 -2.70 -9.50 4.46
N ALA A 126 -2.17 -9.00 5.58
CA ALA A 126 -2.69 -9.37 6.91
C ALA A 126 -4.13 -8.85 7.13
N MET A 127 -4.49 -7.68 6.61
CA MET A 127 -5.87 -7.18 6.64
C MET A 127 -6.83 -7.90 5.68
N MET A 128 -6.33 -8.56 4.64
CA MET A 128 -7.16 -9.31 3.68
C MET A 128 -7.69 -10.64 4.22
N PHE A 129 -7.15 -11.20 5.30
CA PHE A 129 -7.64 -12.48 5.86
C PHE A 129 -9.10 -12.44 6.31
N GLY A 130 -9.63 -11.27 6.69
CA GLY A 130 -11.03 -11.10 7.09
C GLY A 130 -11.96 -10.66 5.95
N GLN A 131 -11.46 -10.47 4.73
CA GLN A 131 -12.30 -10.05 3.61
C GLN A 131 -12.95 -11.26 2.93
N SER A 132 -14.22 -11.11 2.61
CA SER A 132 -14.96 -12.11 1.82
C SER A 132 -14.38 -12.21 0.41
N GLN A 133 -14.03 -13.45 0.00
CA GLN A 133 -13.63 -13.80 -1.36
C GLN A 133 -14.83 -14.09 -2.26
N ALA A 134 -16.03 -13.63 -1.88
CA ALA A 134 -17.24 -13.85 -2.65
C ALA A 134 -17.03 -13.45 -4.11
N LYS A 135 -17.36 -14.36 -5.02
CA LYS A 135 -17.33 -14.10 -6.45
C LYS A 135 -18.48 -13.16 -6.80
N GLU A 136 -18.14 -11.97 -7.24
CA GLU A 136 -19.09 -11.00 -7.75
C GLU A 136 -19.31 -11.24 -9.24
N PHE A 137 -20.55 -11.50 -9.62
CA PHE A 137 -20.98 -11.51 -11.01
C PHE A 137 -21.70 -10.19 -11.27
N SER A 138 -21.00 -9.26 -11.89
CA SER A 138 -21.51 -7.92 -12.20
C SER A 138 -22.61 -7.96 -13.25
N LYS A 139 -23.48 -6.96 -13.23
CA LYS A 139 -24.59 -6.72 -14.17
C LYS A 139 -24.14 -6.65 -15.62
N ASP A 140 -22.86 -6.31 -15.88
CA ASP A 140 -22.32 -6.03 -17.21
C ASP A 140 -21.63 -7.23 -17.90
N THR A 141 -21.67 -8.43 -17.31
CA THR A 141 -21.12 -9.61 -17.97
C THR A 141 -21.95 -9.98 -19.20
N LYS A 142 -21.28 -10.13 -20.36
CA LYS A 142 -21.89 -10.48 -21.65
C LYS A 142 -22.69 -11.78 -21.66
N ASP A 143 -22.43 -12.68 -20.71
CA ASP A 143 -23.07 -13.99 -20.55
C ASP A 143 -24.04 -13.96 -19.35
N LYS A 144 -25.19 -13.31 -19.52
CA LYS A 144 -26.27 -13.35 -18.53
C LYS A 144 -26.95 -14.71 -18.58
N THR A 145 -26.87 -15.49 -17.50
CA THR A 145 -27.66 -16.69 -17.31
C THR A 145 -29.09 -16.31 -16.91
N THR A 146 -30.09 -16.79 -17.61
CA THR A 146 -31.52 -16.52 -17.38
C THR A 146 -32.30 -17.83 -17.15
N PHE A 147 -33.59 -17.74 -16.83
CA PHE A 147 -34.45 -18.93 -16.70
C PHE A 147 -34.55 -19.74 -17.98
N LYS A 148 -34.18 -19.20 -19.14
CA LYS A 148 -34.14 -19.95 -20.42
C LYS A 148 -33.03 -20.97 -20.45
N ASP A 149 -31.94 -20.69 -19.74
CA ASP A 149 -30.74 -21.53 -19.67
C ASP A 149 -30.90 -22.70 -18.65
N VAL A 150 -31.96 -22.64 -17.84
CA VAL A 150 -32.26 -23.68 -16.85
C VAL A 150 -33.30 -24.64 -17.43
N ALA A 151 -32.95 -25.91 -17.59
CA ALA A 151 -33.90 -26.92 -18.03
C ALA A 151 -34.76 -27.43 -16.87
N GLY A 152 -36.02 -27.76 -17.12
CA GLY A 152 -36.93 -28.33 -16.12
C GLY A 152 -37.34 -27.36 -15.02
N VAL A 153 -37.54 -27.89 -13.82
CA VAL A 153 -37.88 -27.18 -12.52
C VAL A 153 -38.92 -26.07 -12.65
N LYS A 154 -40.02 -26.36 -13.33
CA LYS A 154 -41.06 -25.37 -13.65
C LYS A 154 -41.64 -24.72 -12.40
N GLU A 155 -41.97 -25.50 -11.38
CA GLU A 155 -42.54 -25.02 -10.11
C GLU A 155 -41.60 -24.07 -9.38
N ALA A 156 -40.33 -24.47 -9.22
CA ALA A 156 -39.34 -23.59 -8.58
C ALA A 156 -39.11 -22.29 -9.36
N LYS A 157 -39.19 -22.33 -10.70
CA LYS A 157 -39.10 -21.09 -11.50
C LYS A 157 -40.32 -20.19 -11.28
N GLU A 158 -41.52 -20.75 -11.14
CA GLU A 158 -42.73 -19.95 -10.87
C GLU A 158 -42.62 -19.23 -9.52
N GLU A 159 -42.23 -19.92 -8.46
CA GLU A 159 -42.00 -19.33 -7.14
C GLU A 159 -40.91 -18.23 -7.17
N LEU A 160 -39.80 -18.48 -7.89
CA LEU A 160 -38.74 -17.51 -8.01
C LEU A 160 -39.09 -16.29 -8.87
N LYS A 161 -40.16 -16.33 -9.66
CA LYS A 161 -40.66 -15.15 -10.39
C LYS A 161 -41.11 -14.03 -9.45
N GLU A 162 -41.69 -14.34 -8.31
CA GLU A 162 -42.05 -13.32 -7.29
C GLU A 162 -40.81 -12.61 -6.77
N VAL A 163 -39.73 -13.37 -6.53
CA VAL A 163 -38.44 -12.85 -6.11
C VAL A 163 -37.87 -11.91 -7.18
N VAL A 164 -37.93 -12.33 -8.45
CA VAL A 164 -37.48 -11.52 -9.59
C VAL A 164 -38.30 -10.23 -9.71
N GLU A 165 -39.62 -10.32 -9.63
CA GLU A 165 -40.50 -9.14 -9.71
C GLU A 165 -40.24 -8.15 -8.57
N PHE A 166 -40.05 -8.68 -7.37
CA PHE A 166 -39.68 -7.84 -6.22
C PHE A 166 -38.34 -7.10 -6.46
N LEU A 167 -37.29 -7.80 -6.89
CA LEU A 167 -36.01 -7.18 -7.15
C LEU A 167 -36.06 -6.15 -8.29
N LYS A 168 -36.93 -6.36 -9.30
CA LYS A 168 -37.15 -5.41 -10.39
C LYS A 168 -37.94 -4.18 -9.95
N GLN A 169 -38.97 -4.35 -9.12
CA GLN A 169 -39.93 -3.29 -8.76
C GLN A 169 -40.21 -3.26 -7.24
N PRO A 170 -39.22 -3.04 -6.38
CA PRO A 170 -39.40 -3.15 -4.92
C PRO A 170 -40.42 -2.16 -4.37
N LYS A 171 -40.54 -0.97 -4.95
CA LYS A 171 -41.49 0.07 -4.50
C LYS A 171 -42.94 -0.39 -4.59
N LYS A 172 -43.33 -1.09 -5.64
CA LYS A 172 -44.70 -1.61 -5.84
C LYS A 172 -45.10 -2.56 -4.71
N PHE A 173 -44.23 -3.43 -4.27
CA PHE A 173 -44.46 -4.39 -3.20
C PHE A 173 -44.57 -3.69 -1.83
N LEU A 174 -43.73 -2.69 -1.59
CA LEU A 174 -43.74 -1.88 -0.36
C LEU A 174 -45.04 -1.08 -0.24
N GLU A 175 -45.52 -0.46 -1.31
CA GLU A 175 -46.77 0.30 -1.35
C GLU A 175 -48.00 -0.58 -1.08
N LEU A 176 -47.96 -1.85 -1.52
CA LEU A 176 -49.01 -2.82 -1.26
C LEU A 176 -48.94 -3.44 0.14
N GLY A 177 -47.93 -3.10 0.95
CA GLY A 177 -47.73 -3.68 2.27
C GLY A 177 -47.37 -5.17 2.25
N ALA A 178 -46.88 -5.67 1.12
CA ALA A 178 -46.48 -7.08 0.99
C ALA A 178 -45.25 -7.39 1.88
N ARG A 179 -45.29 -8.54 2.55
CA ARG A 179 -44.12 -9.03 3.28
C ARG A 179 -43.17 -9.68 2.29
N ILE A 180 -42.00 -9.15 2.16
CA ILE A 180 -40.97 -9.59 1.24
C ILE A 180 -40.19 -10.74 1.90
N PRO A 181 -39.98 -11.89 1.23
CA PRO A 181 -39.08 -12.91 1.74
C PRO A 181 -37.65 -12.36 1.77
N ARG A 182 -36.99 -12.42 2.92
CA ARG A 182 -35.59 -12.01 3.06
C ARG A 182 -34.62 -13.08 2.56
N GLY A 183 -35.08 -14.34 2.55
CA GLY A 183 -34.32 -15.46 2.12
C GLY A 183 -35.13 -16.51 1.37
N VAL A 184 -34.43 -17.33 0.60
CA VAL A 184 -34.93 -18.44 -0.17
C VAL A 184 -34.03 -19.65 0.00
N LEU A 185 -34.58 -20.82 0.37
CA LEU A 185 -33.82 -22.05 0.51
C LEU A 185 -34.03 -22.96 -0.70
N LEU A 186 -32.95 -23.28 -1.41
CA LEU A 186 -32.92 -24.22 -2.53
C LEU A 186 -32.51 -25.61 -2.03
N LEU A 187 -33.47 -26.51 -2.04
CA LEU A 187 -33.28 -27.90 -1.62
C LEU A 187 -33.16 -28.84 -2.84
N GLY A 188 -32.28 -29.80 -2.76
CA GLY A 188 -32.17 -30.82 -3.82
C GLY A 188 -30.85 -31.58 -3.75
N SER A 189 -30.80 -32.71 -4.47
CA SER A 189 -29.62 -33.56 -4.57
C SER A 189 -28.44 -32.81 -5.20
N PRO A 190 -27.19 -33.25 -4.98
CA PRO A 190 -26.03 -32.69 -5.67
C PRO A 190 -26.22 -32.76 -7.20
N GLY A 191 -25.75 -31.75 -7.92
CA GLY A 191 -25.82 -31.71 -9.39
C GLY A 191 -27.18 -31.37 -10.01
N THR A 192 -28.22 -31.03 -9.22
CA THR A 192 -29.56 -30.66 -9.74
C THR A 192 -29.64 -29.24 -10.29
N GLY A 193 -28.55 -28.46 -10.25
CA GLY A 193 -28.49 -27.13 -10.85
C GLY A 193 -28.92 -25.98 -9.91
N LYS A 194 -28.91 -26.16 -8.58
CA LYS A 194 -29.29 -25.12 -7.60
C LYS A 194 -28.52 -23.82 -7.81
N THR A 195 -27.19 -23.88 -7.94
CA THR A 195 -26.34 -22.72 -8.19
C THR A 195 -26.66 -22.05 -9.53
N LEU A 196 -26.98 -22.85 -10.57
CA LEU A 196 -27.39 -22.31 -11.87
C LEU A 196 -28.73 -21.61 -11.77
N LEU A 197 -29.69 -22.18 -11.03
CA LEU A 197 -31.02 -21.59 -10.82
C LEU A 197 -30.92 -20.25 -10.05
N ALA A 198 -30.10 -20.20 -8.99
CA ALA A 198 -29.86 -18.96 -8.25
C ALA A 198 -29.24 -17.87 -9.12
N ARG A 199 -28.26 -18.25 -9.95
CA ARG A 199 -27.63 -17.30 -10.91
C ARG A 199 -28.63 -16.82 -11.95
N ALA A 200 -29.48 -17.75 -12.45
CA ALA A 200 -30.53 -17.41 -13.42
C ALA A 200 -31.56 -16.45 -12.83
N THR A 201 -31.90 -16.57 -11.54
CA THR A 201 -32.78 -15.63 -10.82
C THR A 201 -32.20 -14.24 -10.80
N ALA A 202 -30.89 -14.11 -10.49
CA ALA A 202 -30.21 -12.82 -10.50
C ALA A 202 -30.13 -12.21 -11.91
N GLY A 203 -29.83 -13.03 -12.92
CA GLY A 203 -29.77 -12.59 -14.31
C GLY A 203 -31.14 -12.20 -14.86
N GLU A 204 -32.21 -12.90 -14.48
CA GLU A 204 -33.57 -12.54 -14.83
C GLU A 204 -34.02 -11.24 -14.14
N ALA A 205 -33.60 -11.03 -12.87
CA ALA A 205 -33.85 -9.81 -12.13
C ALA A 205 -32.96 -8.63 -12.53
N GLU A 206 -31.89 -8.89 -13.29
CA GLU A 206 -30.88 -7.90 -13.69
C GLU A 206 -30.15 -7.24 -12.51
N VAL A 207 -29.87 -8.02 -11.46
CA VAL A 207 -29.19 -7.54 -10.25
C VAL A 207 -27.84 -8.23 -10.06
N PRO A 208 -26.90 -7.62 -9.31
CA PRO A 208 -25.63 -8.23 -8.94
C PRO A 208 -25.84 -9.54 -8.15
N PHE A 209 -24.95 -10.50 -8.36
CA PHE A 209 -24.95 -11.81 -7.73
C PHE A 209 -23.64 -12.06 -7.00
N PHE A 210 -23.73 -12.19 -5.66
CA PHE A 210 -22.59 -12.47 -4.79
C PHE A 210 -22.65 -13.94 -4.37
N SER A 211 -21.70 -14.77 -4.83
CA SER A 211 -21.67 -16.20 -4.54
C SER A 211 -20.50 -16.56 -3.64
N ILE A 212 -20.80 -17.35 -2.60
CA ILE A 212 -19.82 -17.90 -1.66
C ILE A 212 -20.23 -19.32 -1.27
N SER A 213 -19.25 -20.19 -0.96
CA SER A 213 -19.54 -21.48 -0.34
C SER A 213 -19.58 -21.38 1.18
N GLY A 214 -20.52 -22.05 1.83
CA GLY A 214 -20.59 -22.17 3.27
C GLY A 214 -19.30 -22.70 3.90
N SER A 215 -18.57 -23.56 3.16
CA SER A 215 -17.26 -24.06 3.59
C SER A 215 -16.18 -22.96 3.69
N GLU A 216 -16.29 -21.87 2.92
CA GLU A 216 -15.35 -20.75 2.98
C GLU A 216 -15.46 -19.92 4.26
N PHE A 217 -16.53 -20.09 5.02
CA PHE A 217 -16.69 -19.48 6.32
C PHE A 217 -16.08 -20.30 7.46
N VAL A 218 -15.78 -21.59 7.22
CA VAL A 218 -15.22 -22.48 8.23
C VAL A 218 -13.70 -22.45 8.14
N GLU A 219 -13.09 -21.69 9.02
CA GLU A 219 -11.63 -21.55 9.10
C GLU A 219 -11.12 -22.05 10.45
N MET A 220 -9.81 -22.26 10.58
CA MET A 220 -9.20 -22.68 11.85
C MET A 220 -9.10 -21.56 12.89
N PHE A 221 -9.28 -20.30 12.49
CA PHE A 221 -9.13 -19.14 13.37
C PHE A 221 -10.50 -18.59 13.78
N VAL A 222 -10.72 -18.51 15.08
CA VAL A 222 -11.96 -18.00 15.67
C VAL A 222 -12.27 -16.57 15.22
N GLY A 223 -13.49 -16.35 14.76
CA GLY A 223 -13.99 -15.02 14.37
C GLY A 223 -13.73 -14.62 12.92
N VAL A 224 -12.94 -15.34 12.14
CA VAL A 224 -12.69 -15.05 10.72
C VAL A 224 -13.95 -15.27 9.90
N GLY A 225 -14.67 -16.35 10.12
CA GLY A 225 -15.95 -16.63 9.45
C GLY A 225 -16.98 -15.53 9.65
N ALA A 226 -17.18 -15.11 10.89
CA ALA A 226 -18.10 -14.00 11.23
C ALA A 226 -17.68 -12.67 10.60
N SER A 227 -16.38 -12.40 10.47
CA SER A 227 -15.86 -11.22 9.79
C SER A 227 -16.14 -11.25 8.28
N ARG A 228 -15.97 -12.40 7.63
CA ARG A 228 -16.30 -12.61 6.21
C ARG A 228 -17.80 -12.44 5.94
N VAL A 229 -18.65 -12.91 6.84
CA VAL A 229 -20.11 -12.69 6.75
C VAL A 229 -20.41 -11.19 6.76
N ARG A 230 -19.91 -10.45 7.75
CA ARG A 230 -20.11 -9.00 7.83
C ARG A 230 -19.63 -8.26 6.58
N ASP A 231 -18.48 -8.63 6.05
CA ASP A 231 -17.92 -8.00 4.83
C ASP A 231 -18.79 -8.30 3.61
N LEU A 232 -19.26 -9.56 3.44
CA LEU A 232 -20.17 -9.97 2.37
C LEU A 232 -21.47 -9.16 2.41
N PHE A 233 -22.14 -9.12 3.56
CA PHE A 233 -23.40 -8.38 3.73
C PHE A 233 -23.21 -6.88 3.56
N LYS A 234 -22.09 -6.33 4.01
CA LYS A 234 -21.74 -4.91 3.79
C LYS A 234 -21.54 -4.59 2.30
N LYS A 235 -20.90 -5.49 1.55
CA LYS A 235 -20.74 -5.35 0.09
C LYS A 235 -22.10 -5.43 -0.61
N ALA A 236 -22.92 -6.39 -0.24
CA ALA A 236 -24.26 -6.56 -0.80
C ALA A 236 -25.15 -5.33 -0.53
N LYS A 237 -25.21 -4.84 0.70
CA LYS A 237 -25.97 -3.62 1.06
C LYS A 237 -25.55 -2.40 0.24
N LYS A 238 -24.26 -2.29 -0.12
CA LYS A 238 -23.77 -1.19 -0.99
C LYS A 238 -24.19 -1.33 -2.45
N ASN A 239 -24.45 -2.56 -2.90
CA ASN A 239 -24.80 -2.86 -4.29
C ASN A 239 -26.27 -3.29 -4.44
N ALA A 240 -27.11 -2.95 -3.49
CA ALA A 240 -28.54 -3.24 -3.55
C ALA A 240 -29.23 -2.47 -4.70
N PRO A 241 -30.21 -3.09 -5.39
CA PRO A 241 -30.73 -4.43 -5.19
C PRO A 241 -29.77 -5.53 -5.66
N CYS A 242 -29.64 -6.63 -4.89
CA CYS A 242 -28.74 -7.74 -5.24
C CYS A 242 -29.19 -9.07 -4.59
N ILE A 243 -28.57 -10.17 -5.04
CA ILE A 243 -28.73 -11.50 -4.45
C ILE A 243 -27.40 -11.93 -3.82
N ILE A 244 -27.45 -12.38 -2.55
CA ILE A 244 -26.38 -13.14 -1.90
C ILE A 244 -26.73 -14.62 -2.04
N PHE A 245 -25.81 -15.41 -2.59
CA PHE A 245 -25.99 -16.86 -2.70
C PHE A 245 -24.96 -17.57 -1.84
N ILE A 246 -25.42 -18.41 -0.92
CA ILE A 246 -24.60 -19.23 -0.04
C ILE A 246 -24.83 -20.70 -0.43
N ASP A 247 -23.86 -21.30 -1.12
CA ASP A 247 -23.89 -22.70 -1.44
C ASP A 247 -23.44 -23.54 -0.25
N GLU A 248 -23.92 -24.77 -0.13
CA GLU A 248 -23.57 -25.68 0.97
C GLU A 248 -23.74 -25.05 2.36
N ILE A 249 -24.87 -24.38 2.59
CA ILE A 249 -25.14 -23.69 3.86
C ILE A 249 -25.06 -24.65 5.07
N ASP A 250 -25.23 -25.94 4.90
CA ASP A 250 -25.08 -26.97 5.93
C ASP A 250 -23.67 -27.10 6.48
N ALA A 251 -22.64 -26.52 5.83
CA ALA A 251 -21.28 -26.45 6.36
C ALA A 251 -21.22 -25.60 7.65
N VAL A 252 -22.02 -24.51 7.72
CA VAL A 252 -22.10 -23.59 8.87
C VAL A 252 -23.42 -23.69 9.62
N GLY A 253 -24.50 -24.05 8.93
CA GLY A 253 -25.89 -24.07 9.44
C GLY A 253 -26.31 -25.36 10.13
N ARG A 254 -25.39 -26.20 10.57
CA ARG A 254 -25.72 -27.49 11.18
C ARG A 254 -26.27 -27.34 12.60
N LYS A 255 -27.27 -28.16 12.97
CA LYS A 255 -27.83 -28.27 14.32
C LYS A 255 -26.73 -28.44 15.37
N ARG A 256 -26.92 -27.83 16.54
CA ARG A 256 -26.05 -27.95 17.69
C ARG A 256 -25.97 -29.41 18.11
N GLY A 257 -24.76 -29.99 18.05
CA GLY A 257 -24.48 -31.34 18.54
C GLY A 257 -23.63 -31.27 19.80
N ALA A 258 -23.79 -32.25 20.70
CA ALA A 258 -22.98 -32.40 21.91
C ALA A 258 -21.53 -32.85 21.56
N GLY A 259 -20.78 -32.08 20.78
CA GLY A 259 -19.42 -32.39 20.39
C GLY A 259 -18.45 -31.44 21.08
N LEU A 260 -17.51 -32.00 21.85
CA LEU A 260 -16.39 -31.27 22.47
C LEU A 260 -15.32 -30.99 21.41
N GLY A 261 -15.27 -29.72 20.89
CA GLY A 261 -14.19 -29.32 19.99
C GLY A 261 -14.33 -27.88 19.49
N GLY A 262 -13.24 -27.10 19.47
CA GLY A 262 -13.20 -25.65 19.14
C GLY A 262 -13.67 -25.27 17.73
N SER A 263 -13.79 -26.21 16.79
CA SER A 263 -14.36 -25.94 15.46
C SER A 263 -15.89 -25.79 15.47
N HIS A 264 -16.56 -26.19 16.56
CA HIS A 264 -18.00 -26.02 16.73
C HIS A 264 -18.36 -24.58 17.11
N ASP A 265 -17.57 -23.95 17.97
CA ASP A 265 -17.81 -22.58 18.44
C ASP A 265 -17.71 -21.57 17.29
N GLU A 266 -16.79 -21.78 16.35
CA GLU A 266 -16.63 -20.90 15.19
C GLU A 266 -17.81 -21.00 14.23
N ARG A 267 -18.28 -22.23 13.94
CA ARG A 267 -19.46 -22.42 13.07
C ARG A 267 -20.69 -21.79 13.69
N GLU A 268 -20.91 -21.97 14.99
CA GLU A 268 -22.03 -21.36 15.70
C GLU A 268 -21.93 -19.84 15.70
N GLN A 269 -20.75 -19.28 15.92
CA GLN A 269 -20.53 -17.83 15.84
C GLN A 269 -20.80 -17.30 14.43
N THR A 270 -20.38 -18.03 13.41
CA THR A 270 -20.62 -17.66 12.00
C THR A 270 -22.11 -17.75 11.65
N LEU A 271 -22.80 -18.83 12.04
CA LEU A 271 -24.24 -18.97 11.87
C LEU A 271 -25.00 -17.83 12.55
N ASN A 272 -24.69 -17.55 13.81
CA ASN A 272 -25.30 -16.45 14.55
C ASN A 272 -25.06 -15.11 13.84
N GLN A 273 -23.87 -14.89 13.26
CA GLN A 273 -23.60 -13.66 12.51
C GLN A 273 -24.46 -13.60 11.22
N ILE A 274 -24.65 -14.70 10.50
CA ILE A 274 -25.55 -14.73 9.32
C ILE A 274 -26.97 -14.34 9.76
N LEU A 275 -27.49 -14.93 10.83
CA LEU A 275 -28.82 -14.64 11.35
C LEU A 275 -28.96 -13.17 11.77
N VAL A 276 -27.96 -12.63 12.46
CA VAL A 276 -27.93 -11.20 12.86
C VAL A 276 -27.94 -10.28 11.65
N GLU A 277 -27.15 -10.58 10.62
CA GLU A 277 -27.13 -9.75 9.41
C GLU A 277 -28.44 -9.80 8.63
N MET A 278 -29.10 -10.98 8.58
CA MET A 278 -30.41 -11.14 7.97
C MET A 278 -31.52 -10.46 8.76
N ASP A 279 -31.49 -10.55 10.10
CA ASP A 279 -32.45 -9.85 10.96
C ASP A 279 -32.26 -8.33 10.91
N GLY A 280 -31.02 -7.88 10.75
CA GLY A 280 -30.65 -6.47 10.61
C GLY A 280 -30.98 -5.85 9.24
N PHE A 281 -31.71 -6.54 8.36
CA PHE A 281 -32.22 -5.94 7.14
C PHE A 281 -33.39 -5.01 7.46
N GLU A 282 -33.20 -3.74 7.16
CA GLU A 282 -34.31 -2.81 7.11
C GLU A 282 -35.29 -3.19 5.98
N PRO A 283 -36.58 -2.84 6.08
CA PRO A 283 -37.57 -3.20 5.06
C PRO A 283 -37.22 -2.77 3.64
N ASN A 284 -36.32 -1.79 3.50
CA ASN A 284 -35.92 -1.20 2.22
C ASN A 284 -34.52 -1.66 1.72
N THR A 285 -33.93 -2.70 2.33
CA THR A 285 -32.55 -3.09 1.98
C THR A 285 -32.43 -3.71 0.59
N ASN A 286 -33.52 -4.27 0.02
CA ASN A 286 -33.59 -4.88 -1.31
C ASN A 286 -32.46 -5.91 -1.58
N VAL A 287 -32.05 -6.63 -0.56
CA VAL A 287 -31.08 -7.74 -0.64
C VAL A 287 -31.81 -9.02 -0.30
N ILE A 288 -31.69 -10.02 -1.16
CA ILE A 288 -32.25 -11.36 -0.93
C ILE A 288 -31.11 -12.35 -0.73
N VAL A 289 -31.22 -13.16 0.32
CA VAL A 289 -30.27 -14.23 0.60
C VAL A 289 -30.83 -15.54 0.05
N MET A 290 -30.14 -16.16 -0.90
CA MET A 290 -30.50 -17.48 -1.38
C MET A 290 -29.49 -18.48 -0.80
N ALA A 291 -29.96 -19.49 -0.12
CA ALA A 291 -29.12 -20.56 0.43
C ALA A 291 -29.41 -21.89 -0.32
N ALA A 292 -28.37 -22.70 -0.53
CA ALA A 292 -28.52 -24.01 -1.10
C ALA A 292 -27.95 -25.08 -0.17
N THR A 293 -28.67 -26.21 -0.08
CA THR A 293 -28.20 -27.41 0.61
C THR A 293 -28.71 -28.68 -0.06
N ASN A 294 -28.00 -29.76 0.15
CA ASN A 294 -28.44 -31.11 -0.19
C ASN A 294 -28.86 -31.92 1.05
N ARG A 295 -28.75 -31.33 2.25
CA ARG A 295 -29.03 -31.97 3.54
C ARG A 295 -29.90 -31.10 4.45
N PRO A 296 -31.17 -30.94 4.14
CA PRO A 296 -32.08 -30.13 4.96
C PRO A 296 -32.27 -30.67 6.37
N ASP A 297 -32.10 -31.98 6.57
CA ASP A 297 -32.21 -32.70 7.85
C ASP A 297 -31.25 -32.22 8.92
N VAL A 298 -30.06 -31.70 8.52
CA VAL A 298 -29.03 -31.28 9.44
C VAL A 298 -29.08 -29.78 9.77
N LEU A 299 -29.90 -29.02 9.05
CA LEU A 299 -29.96 -27.54 9.25
C LEU A 299 -30.53 -27.17 10.62
N ASP A 300 -29.99 -26.10 11.20
CA ASP A 300 -30.54 -25.50 12.42
C ASP A 300 -31.91 -24.86 12.12
N ILE A 301 -32.87 -25.08 13.03
CA ILE A 301 -34.26 -24.57 12.91
C ILE A 301 -34.26 -23.04 12.88
N ALA A 302 -33.22 -22.39 13.45
CA ALA A 302 -33.11 -20.94 13.42
C ALA A 302 -33.03 -20.38 11.99
N LEU A 303 -32.37 -21.08 11.06
CA LEU A 303 -32.32 -20.70 9.64
C LEU A 303 -33.68 -20.87 8.94
N LEU A 304 -34.49 -21.84 9.37
CA LEU A 304 -35.78 -22.16 8.76
C LEU A 304 -36.96 -21.36 9.33
N ARG A 305 -36.69 -20.36 10.15
CA ARG A 305 -37.74 -19.48 10.70
C ARG A 305 -38.35 -18.61 9.59
N PRO A 306 -39.69 -18.43 9.59
CA PRO A 306 -40.35 -17.53 8.66
C PRO A 306 -39.73 -16.11 8.76
N GLY A 307 -39.25 -15.62 7.62
CA GLY A 307 -38.57 -14.31 7.53
C GLY A 307 -37.04 -14.40 7.58
N GLN A 308 -36.45 -15.59 7.71
CA GLN A 308 -35.01 -15.83 7.54
C GLN A 308 -34.75 -16.42 6.13
N VAL A 309 -34.96 -17.71 5.93
CA VAL A 309 -34.78 -18.38 4.64
C VAL A 309 -35.99 -19.28 4.36
#